data_742e721418c080546e9fdf7e7d609fad
#
_entry.id   742e721418c080546e9fdf7e7d609fad
#
_cell.length_a   1.000
_cell.length_b   1.000
_cell.length_c   1.000
_cell.angle_alpha   90.00
_cell.angle_beta   90.00
_cell.angle_gamma   90.00
#
_symmetry.space_group_name_H-M   'P 1'
#
loop_
_entity.id
_entity.type
_entity.pdbx_description
1 polymer ?
#
loop_
_entity_poly.entity_id
_entity_poly.type
_entity_poly.pdbx_seq_one_letter_code
_entity_poly.pdbx_strand_id
1 'polypeptide(L)'
;MNEDARKQIVEAYFNGLAAKDMSRVPWAKDATLRTALNPAGGESELIRGRQAILDFFSGILPAVRSLKFLNYYAGDGGWAAGQAEISLSNGKTLYVLDAFRVENTEIIQQQNHYDPRPAIG
;
A
#
# COMPACT_ATOMS: atom_id res chain seq x y z
N MET A 1 -2.04 8.99 -19.26
CA MET A 1 -2.35 7.63 -18.80
C MET A 1 -3.85 7.50 -18.65
N ASN A 2 -4.44 6.43 -19.15
CA ASN A 2 -5.89 6.23 -19.02
C ASN A 2 -6.23 5.64 -17.63
N GLU A 3 -7.52 5.65 -17.30
CA GLU A 3 -8.01 5.20 -16.01
C GLU A 3 -7.78 3.69 -15.80
N ASP A 4 -7.90 2.89 -16.85
CA ASP A 4 -7.69 1.44 -16.76
C ASP A 4 -6.25 1.12 -16.36
N ALA A 5 -5.27 1.83 -16.94
CA ALA A 5 -3.87 1.64 -16.58
C ALA A 5 -3.61 2.01 -15.13
N ARG A 6 -4.21 3.11 -14.66
CA ARG A 6 -4.07 3.55 -13.26
C ARG A 6 -4.68 2.53 -12.31
N LYS A 7 -5.87 2.02 -12.64
CA LYS A 7 -6.54 0.99 -11.85
C LYS A 7 -5.69 -0.26 -11.73
N GLN A 8 -5.08 -0.71 -12.84
CA GLN A 8 -4.20 -1.87 -12.84
C GLN A 8 -2.99 -1.68 -11.93
N ILE A 9 -2.45 -0.46 -11.86
CA ILE A 9 -1.31 -0.14 -10.98
C ILE A 9 -1.73 -0.25 -9.51
N VAL A 10 -2.89 0.31 -9.14
CA VAL A 10 -3.42 0.18 -7.79
C VAL A 10 -3.69 -1.28 -7.44
N GLU A 11 -4.30 -2.02 -8.35
CA GLU A 11 -4.56 -3.44 -8.16
C GLU A 11 -3.28 -4.25 -8.01
N ALA A 12 -2.21 -3.88 -8.74
CA ALA A 12 -0.91 -4.56 -8.63
C ALA A 12 -0.36 -4.49 -7.19
N TYR A 13 -0.55 -3.35 -6.53
CA TYR A 13 -0.16 -3.21 -5.13
C TYR A 13 -0.90 -4.20 -4.22
N PHE A 14 -2.22 -4.23 -4.31
CA PHE A 14 -3.01 -5.13 -3.46
C PHE A 14 -2.78 -6.60 -3.81
N ASN A 15 -2.61 -6.92 -5.10
CA ASN A 15 -2.25 -8.27 -5.52
C ASN A 15 -0.88 -8.69 -4.99
N GLY A 16 0.06 -7.74 -4.92
CA GLY A 16 1.38 -7.99 -4.33
C GLY A 16 1.29 -8.35 -2.85
N LEU A 17 0.46 -7.62 -2.10
CA LEU A 17 0.22 -7.94 -0.69
C LEU A 17 -0.38 -9.34 -0.53
N ALA A 18 -1.38 -9.67 -1.35
CA ALA A 18 -2.03 -10.98 -1.30
C ALA A 18 -1.08 -12.12 -1.64
N ALA A 19 -0.21 -11.91 -2.63
CA ALA A 19 0.77 -12.91 -3.08
C ALA A 19 2.05 -12.90 -2.23
N LYS A 20 2.21 -11.94 -1.33
CA LYS A 20 3.43 -11.72 -0.54
C LYS A 20 4.65 -11.47 -1.42
N ASP A 21 4.44 -10.75 -2.52
CA ASP A 21 5.49 -10.42 -3.49
C ASP A 21 5.23 -9.02 -4.06
N MET A 22 5.99 -8.04 -3.59
CA MET A 22 5.85 -6.65 -4.02
C MET A 22 6.75 -6.28 -5.20
N SER A 23 7.48 -7.24 -5.78
CA SER A 23 8.47 -6.98 -6.83
C SER A 23 7.86 -6.41 -8.12
N ARG A 24 6.56 -6.63 -8.35
CA ARG A 24 5.86 -6.16 -9.55
C ARG A 24 5.12 -4.85 -9.36
N VAL A 25 5.16 -4.28 -8.16
CA VAL A 25 4.53 -2.99 -7.90
C VAL A 25 5.41 -1.88 -8.46
N PRO A 26 4.87 -1.03 -9.36
CA PRO A 26 5.72 -0.09 -10.10
C PRO A 26 5.96 1.21 -9.33
N TRP A 27 6.66 1.15 -8.19
CA TRP A 27 7.10 2.36 -7.51
C TRP A 27 8.22 3.02 -8.31
N ALA A 28 8.14 4.35 -8.46
CA ALA A 28 9.24 5.12 -9.00
C ALA A 28 10.47 5.00 -8.10
N LYS A 29 11.66 5.20 -8.67
CA LYS A 29 12.90 5.13 -7.92
C LYS A 29 12.88 6.02 -6.67
N ASP A 30 12.33 7.23 -6.81
CA ASP A 30 12.28 8.24 -5.75
C ASP A 30 10.90 8.35 -5.10
N ALA A 31 10.08 7.31 -5.22
CA ALA A 31 8.74 7.29 -4.62
C ALA A 31 8.79 7.48 -3.10
N THR A 32 7.71 8.01 -2.56
CA THR A 32 7.54 8.12 -1.11
C THR A 32 6.33 7.34 -0.64
N LEU A 33 6.43 6.78 0.56
CA LEU A 33 5.32 6.08 1.23
C LEU A 33 5.15 6.66 2.63
N ARG A 34 3.96 7.19 2.90
CA ARG A 34 3.54 7.54 4.27
C ARG A 34 2.74 6.37 4.81
N THR A 35 3.28 5.67 5.78
CA THR A 35 2.60 4.50 6.37
C THR A 35 1.89 4.88 7.67
N ALA A 36 0.73 4.23 7.92
CA ALA A 36 0.04 4.36 9.19
C ALA A 36 0.73 3.57 10.29
N LEU A 37 1.53 2.58 9.93
CA LEU A 37 2.21 1.71 10.88
C LEU A 37 3.54 2.32 11.29
N ASN A 38 3.68 2.62 12.59
CA ASN A 38 4.95 3.02 13.19
C ASN A 38 5.15 2.18 14.46
N PRO A 39 5.95 1.11 14.39
CA PRO A 39 6.15 0.22 15.55
C PRO A 39 6.70 0.93 16.78
N ALA A 40 7.38 2.06 16.61
CA ALA A 40 7.88 2.87 17.73
C ALA A 40 6.78 3.69 18.42
N GLY A 41 5.54 3.69 17.88
CA GLY A 41 4.40 4.37 18.49
C GLY A 41 4.37 5.89 18.30
N GLY A 42 5.18 6.42 17.39
CA GLY A 42 5.20 7.85 17.08
C GLY A 42 4.27 8.23 15.95
N GLU A 43 4.53 9.37 15.32
CA GLU A 43 3.80 9.84 14.15
C GLU A 43 3.94 8.87 12.99
N SER A 44 3.06 8.99 11.99
CA SER A 44 3.17 8.21 10.77
C SER A 44 4.54 8.44 10.12
N GLU A 45 5.19 7.35 9.71
CA GLU A 45 6.54 7.39 9.14
C GLU A 45 6.51 7.68 7.65
N LEU A 46 7.45 8.51 7.17
CA LEU A 46 7.64 8.75 5.74
C LEU A 46 8.87 7.97 5.28
N ILE A 47 8.63 7.02 4.37
CA ILE A 47 9.67 6.18 3.79
C ILE A 47 9.99 6.72 2.40
N ARG A 48 11.27 6.91 2.11
CA ARG A 48 11.72 7.51 0.84
C ARG A 48 12.52 6.53 0.03
N GLY A 49 12.15 6.40 -1.25
CA GLY A 49 12.85 5.58 -2.22
C GLY A 49 12.29 4.17 -2.35
N ARG A 50 12.32 3.65 -3.58
CA ARG A 50 11.74 2.34 -3.88
C ARG A 50 12.34 1.22 -3.04
N GLN A 51 13.66 1.21 -2.86
CA GLN A 51 14.30 0.13 -2.10
C GLN A 51 13.85 0.14 -0.64
N ALA A 52 13.79 1.32 -0.02
CA ALA A 52 13.33 1.44 1.36
C ALA A 52 11.86 1.01 1.50
N ILE A 53 11.04 1.32 0.49
CA ILE A 53 9.64 0.88 0.47
C ILE A 53 9.55 -0.65 0.38
N LEU A 54 10.33 -1.27 -0.51
CA LEU A 54 10.38 -2.72 -0.64
C LEU A 54 10.86 -3.37 0.66
N ASP A 55 11.87 -2.81 1.31
CA ASP A 55 12.38 -3.31 2.59
C ASP A 55 11.32 -3.24 3.69
N PHE A 56 10.56 -2.13 3.72
CA PHE A 56 9.46 -1.98 4.67
C PHE A 56 8.43 -3.10 4.49
N PHE A 57 7.99 -3.33 3.25
CA PHE A 57 6.99 -4.38 2.98
C PHE A 57 7.55 -5.77 3.26
N SER A 58 8.81 -6.03 2.98
CA SER A 58 9.44 -7.32 3.31
C SER A 58 9.30 -7.65 4.80
N GLY A 59 9.32 -6.63 5.66
CA GLY A 59 9.15 -6.82 7.09
C GLY A 59 7.73 -7.12 7.52
N ILE A 60 6.72 -6.69 6.76
CA ILE A 60 5.31 -6.86 7.16
C ILE A 60 4.59 -7.98 6.40
N LEU A 61 5.07 -8.39 5.23
CA LEU A 61 4.40 -9.42 4.44
C LEU A 61 4.17 -10.74 5.20
N PRO A 62 5.09 -11.21 6.07
CA PRO A 62 4.82 -12.44 6.83
C PRO A 62 3.58 -12.36 7.71
N ALA A 63 3.17 -11.17 8.13
CA ALA A 63 1.98 -10.98 8.96
C ALA A 63 0.67 -10.98 8.16
N VAL A 64 0.74 -10.87 6.84
CA VAL A 64 -0.44 -10.88 5.97
C VAL A 64 -0.88 -12.32 5.75
N ARG A 65 -2.12 -12.64 6.15
CA ARG A 65 -2.69 -13.96 5.92
C ARG A 65 -3.47 -14.02 4.61
N SER A 66 -4.33 -13.04 4.37
CA SER A 66 -5.12 -12.93 3.14
C SER A 66 -5.57 -11.49 2.95
N LEU A 67 -6.05 -11.18 1.75
CA LEU A 67 -6.51 -9.85 1.41
C LEU A 67 -7.76 -9.93 0.54
N LYS A 68 -8.72 -9.07 0.83
CA LYS A 68 -9.91 -8.90 0.00
C LYS A 68 -9.94 -7.47 -0.52
N PHE A 69 -9.74 -7.30 -1.82
CA PHE A 69 -9.85 -6.00 -2.48
C PHE A 69 -11.33 -5.66 -2.67
N LEU A 70 -11.75 -4.48 -2.20
CA LEU A 70 -13.15 -4.09 -2.21
C LEU A 70 -13.50 -3.11 -3.32
N ASN A 71 -12.82 -1.97 -3.38
CA ASN A 71 -13.17 -0.90 -4.29
C ASN A 71 -11.96 -0.14 -4.79
N TYR A 72 -12.07 0.38 -6.02
CA TYR A 72 -11.14 1.32 -6.60
C TYR A 72 -11.84 2.68 -6.74
N TYR A 73 -11.13 3.75 -6.38
CA TYR A 73 -11.65 5.12 -6.49
C TYR A 73 -10.71 5.96 -7.34
N ALA A 74 -11.26 6.61 -8.37
CA ALA A 74 -10.50 7.53 -9.21
C ALA A 74 -10.50 8.92 -8.59
N GLY A 75 -9.35 9.58 -8.61
CA GLY A 75 -9.19 10.96 -8.16
C GLY A 75 -8.63 11.85 -9.24
N ASP A 76 -8.43 13.12 -8.92
CA ASP A 76 -7.84 14.10 -9.82
C ASP A 76 -6.31 14.14 -9.68
N GLY A 77 -5.64 14.71 -10.69
CA GLY A 77 -4.21 14.99 -10.60
C GLY A 77 -3.31 13.77 -10.47
N GLY A 78 -3.73 12.65 -11.05
CA GLY A 78 -2.99 11.40 -10.97
C GLY A 78 -3.28 10.58 -9.72
N TRP A 79 -4.10 11.10 -8.79
CA TRP A 79 -4.46 10.38 -7.57
C TRP A 79 -5.53 9.32 -7.81
N ALA A 80 -5.40 8.23 -7.10
CA ALA A 80 -6.41 7.16 -7.04
C ALA A 80 -6.33 6.51 -5.67
N ALA A 81 -7.32 5.70 -5.33
CA ALA A 81 -7.34 4.99 -4.05
C ALA A 81 -7.86 3.58 -4.22
N GLY A 82 -7.44 2.70 -3.32
CA GLY A 82 -7.93 1.34 -3.22
C GLY A 82 -8.34 1.04 -1.79
N GLN A 83 -9.44 0.31 -1.65
CA GLN A 83 -9.99 -0.10 -0.36
C GLN A 83 -9.92 -1.61 -0.24
N ALA A 84 -9.44 -2.09 0.90
CA ALA A 84 -9.26 -3.53 1.11
C ALA A 84 -9.39 -3.92 2.58
N GLU A 85 -9.67 -5.18 2.81
CA GLU A 85 -9.57 -5.82 4.12
C GLU A 85 -8.39 -6.76 4.10
N ILE A 86 -7.49 -6.62 5.08
CA ILE A 86 -6.30 -7.44 5.20
C ILE A 86 -6.42 -8.27 6.47
N SER A 87 -6.51 -9.58 6.32
CA SER A 87 -6.50 -10.51 7.45
C SER A 87 -5.07 -10.79 7.87
N LEU A 88 -4.80 -10.66 9.15
CA LEU A 88 -3.47 -10.85 9.72
C LEU A 88 -3.30 -12.24 10.31
N SER A 89 -2.06 -12.69 10.42
CA SER A 89 -1.71 -13.98 11.00
C SER A 89 -2.13 -14.11 12.46
N ASN A 90 -2.33 -12.99 13.18
CA ASN A 90 -2.82 -12.99 14.56
C ASN A 90 -4.35 -13.10 14.67
N GLY A 91 -5.05 -13.28 13.55
CA GLY A 91 -6.51 -13.40 13.51
C GLY A 91 -7.27 -12.09 13.46
N LYS A 92 -6.57 -10.95 13.50
CA LYS A 92 -7.19 -9.62 13.41
C LYS A 92 -7.24 -9.15 11.97
N THR A 93 -8.00 -8.08 11.70
CA THR A 93 -8.18 -7.53 10.36
C THR A 93 -7.84 -6.05 10.35
N LEU A 94 -7.12 -5.61 9.30
CA LEU A 94 -6.92 -4.21 8.98
C LEU A 94 -7.94 -3.80 7.91
N TYR A 95 -8.57 -2.65 8.13
CA TYR A 95 -9.48 -2.03 7.15
C TYR A 95 -8.75 -0.84 6.56
N VAL A 96 -8.32 -0.97 5.31
CA VAL A 96 -7.40 0.00 4.73
C VAL A 96 -8.02 0.77 3.57
N LEU A 97 -7.65 2.05 3.47
CA LEU A 97 -7.92 2.91 2.33
C LEU A 97 -6.59 3.55 1.97
N ASP A 98 -5.97 3.11 0.89
CA ASP A 98 -4.66 3.57 0.49
C ASP A 98 -4.76 4.48 -0.73
N ALA A 99 -4.08 5.62 -0.68
CA ALA A 99 -4.06 6.61 -1.75
C ALA A 99 -2.73 6.54 -2.50
N PHE A 100 -2.81 6.68 -3.83
CA PHE A 100 -1.66 6.57 -4.73
C PHE A 100 -1.66 7.73 -5.72
N ARG A 101 -0.53 8.38 -5.88
CA ARG A 101 -0.34 9.31 -6.97
C ARG A 101 0.52 8.65 -8.04
N VAL A 102 -0.01 8.58 -9.26
CA VAL A 102 0.61 7.84 -10.35
C VAL A 102 0.98 8.79 -11.48
N GLU A 103 2.23 8.74 -11.93
CA GLU A 103 2.73 9.47 -13.09
C GLU A 103 3.58 8.53 -13.94
N ASN A 104 3.45 8.62 -15.26
CA ASN A 104 4.27 7.84 -16.21
C ASN A 104 4.27 6.35 -15.87
N THR A 105 3.10 5.79 -15.54
CA THR A 105 2.89 4.39 -15.18
C THR A 105 3.63 3.94 -13.91
N GLU A 106 4.06 4.90 -13.07
CA GLU A 106 4.72 4.59 -11.79
C GLU A 106 4.01 5.28 -10.64
N ILE A 107 4.05 4.64 -9.46
CA ILE A 107 3.59 5.25 -8.21
C ILE A 107 4.68 6.18 -7.72
N ILE A 108 4.39 7.48 -7.61
CA ILE A 108 5.35 8.47 -7.13
C ILE A 108 5.12 8.83 -5.66
N GLN A 109 3.89 8.73 -5.18
CA GLN A 109 3.54 8.94 -3.77
C GLN A 109 2.47 7.94 -3.38
N GLN A 110 2.56 7.46 -2.15
CA GLN A 110 1.55 6.57 -1.58
C GLN A 110 1.33 6.93 -0.13
N GLN A 111 0.07 6.91 0.31
CA GLN A 111 -0.29 7.11 1.71
C GLN A 111 -1.23 6.00 2.13
N ASN A 112 -0.89 5.32 3.20
CA ASN A 112 -1.73 4.26 3.76
C ASN A 112 -2.55 4.81 4.91
N HIS A 113 -3.86 4.59 4.86
CA HIS A 113 -4.80 5.06 5.88
C HIS A 113 -5.52 3.85 6.50
N TYR A 114 -5.21 3.57 7.74
CA TYR A 114 -5.89 2.52 8.51
C TYR A 114 -5.55 2.67 9.99
N ASP A 115 -6.35 2.02 10.82
CA ASP A 115 -6.03 1.89 12.25
C ASP A 115 -4.95 0.80 12.39
N PRO A 116 -3.73 1.15 12.81
CA PRO A 116 -2.64 0.17 12.88
C PRO A 116 -2.68 -0.73 14.13
N ARG A 117 -3.55 -0.45 15.09
CA ARG A 117 -3.59 -1.19 16.37
C ARG A 117 -3.71 -2.70 16.21
N PRO A 118 -4.51 -3.26 15.27
CA PRO A 118 -4.55 -4.70 15.09
C PRO A 118 -3.21 -5.31 14.70
N ALA A 119 -2.33 -4.55 14.05
CA ALA A 119 -1.01 -5.03 13.62
C ALA A 119 0.05 -4.95 14.72
N ILE A 120 -0.11 -4.05 15.68
CA ILE A 120 0.91 -3.80 16.72
C ILE A 120 0.41 -4.09 18.14
N GLY A 121 -0.87 -4.29 18.29
CA GLY A 121 -1.48 -4.61 19.57
C GLY A 121 -1.70 -6.10 19.74
#